data_33334c77a3432967aa1d647d2fa8e834
#
_entry.id   33334c77a3432967aa1d647d2fa8e834
#
_cell.length_a   1.000
_cell.length_b   1.000
_cell.length_c   1.000
_cell.angle_alpha   90.00
_cell.angle_beta   90.00
_cell.angle_gamma   90.00
#
_symmetry.space_group_name_H-M   'P 1'
#
loop_
_entity.id
_entity.type
_entity.pdbx_description
1 polymer ?
#
loop_
_entity_poly.entity_id
_entity_poly.type
_entity_poly.pdbx_seq_one_letter_code
_entity_poly.pdbx_strand_id
1 'polypeptide(L)' 'MEKKLKMYTASFCPKCRQFHAWFPNEFEYVSVDNWDSEKIESERITALPMVELPSGKKMYAGAMSKKRLEELLNEYR' A
#
# COMPACT_ATOMS: atom_id res chain seq x y z
N MET A 1 2.27 19.41 -7.77
CA MET A 1 1.28 18.33 -7.60
C MET A 1 1.85 17.27 -6.67
N GLU A 2 1.19 17.05 -5.56
CA GLU A 2 1.65 16.04 -4.60
C GLU A 2 1.35 14.65 -5.12
N LYS A 3 2.37 13.79 -5.06
CA LYS A 3 2.19 12.37 -5.37
C LYS A 3 1.79 11.64 -4.10
N LYS A 4 0.63 11.02 -4.12
CA LYS A 4 0.24 10.15 -3.03
C LYS A 4 1.07 8.88 -3.07
N LEU A 5 1.35 8.32 -1.90
CA LEU A 5 1.94 7.00 -1.82
C LEU A 5 0.91 5.97 -2.29
N LYS A 6 1.36 4.96 -3.01
CA LYS A 6 0.48 3.87 -3.45
C LYS A 6 0.44 2.78 -2.39
N MET A 7 -0.73 2.20 -2.19
CA MET A 7 -0.86 1.03 -1.34
C MET A 7 -1.53 -0.08 -2.13
N TYR A 8 -0.84 -1.21 -2.27
CA TYR A 8 -1.36 -2.37 -2.97
C TYR A 8 -2.17 -3.21 -1.99
N THR A 9 -3.41 -3.52 -2.36
CA THR A 9 -4.37 -4.18 -1.49
C THR A 9 -5.13 -5.26 -2.25
N ALA A 10 -5.92 -6.05 -1.49
CA ALA A 10 -6.81 -7.04 -2.08
C ALA A 10 -8.07 -7.13 -1.22
N SER A 11 -9.17 -7.57 -1.81
CA SER A 11 -10.46 -7.64 -1.13
C SER A 11 -10.45 -8.66 0.02
N PHE A 12 -9.61 -9.69 -0.07
CA PHE A 12 -9.52 -10.74 0.94
C PHE A 12 -8.56 -10.41 2.10
N CYS A 13 -8.00 -9.22 2.11
CA CYS A 13 -6.96 -8.84 3.06
C CYS A 13 -7.54 -8.02 4.22
N PRO A 14 -7.62 -8.57 5.44
CA PRO A 14 -8.19 -7.83 6.59
C PRO A 14 -7.38 -6.59 6.95
N LYS A 15 -6.05 -6.69 6.88
CA LYS A 15 -5.17 -5.55 7.17
C LYS A 15 -5.38 -4.41 6.19
N CYS A 16 -5.62 -4.75 4.93
CA CYS A 16 -5.88 -3.74 3.90
C CYS A 16 -7.15 -2.96 4.21
N ARG A 17 -8.19 -3.64 4.67
CA ARG A 17 -9.44 -3.00 5.08
C ARG A 17 -9.22 -2.05 6.25
N GLN A 18 -8.43 -2.49 7.23
CA GLN A 18 -8.12 -1.67 8.39
C GLN A 18 -7.37 -0.40 8.00
N PHE A 19 -6.38 -0.54 7.12
CA PHE A 19 -5.60 0.60 6.66
C PHE A 19 -6.46 1.57 5.86
N HIS A 20 -7.35 1.05 5.04
CA HIS A 20 -8.28 1.89 4.29
C HIS A 20 -9.22 2.66 5.23
N ALA A 21 -9.63 2.03 6.32
CA ALA A 21 -10.46 2.70 7.32
C ALA A 21 -9.69 3.80 8.05
N TRP A 22 -8.42 3.56 8.38
CA TRP A 22 -7.57 4.55 9.02
C TRP A 22 -7.21 5.73 8.12
N PHE A 23 -6.96 5.44 6.84
CA PHE A 23 -6.45 6.42 5.88
C PHE A 23 -7.22 6.33 4.58
N PRO A 24 -8.49 6.77 4.56
CA PRO A 24 -9.33 6.59 3.37
C PRO A 24 -8.88 7.43 2.17
N ASN A 25 -8.17 8.53 2.40
CA ASN A 25 -7.83 9.48 1.33
C ASN A 25 -6.33 9.77 1.21
N GLU A 26 -5.48 9.19 2.07
CA GLU A 26 -4.07 9.52 2.12
C GLU A 26 -3.22 8.69 1.16
N PHE A 27 -3.69 7.50 0.78
CA PHE A 27 -2.99 6.62 -0.14
C PHE A 27 -3.78 6.49 -1.43
N GLU A 28 -3.05 6.25 -2.51
CA GLU A 28 -3.67 5.80 -3.76
C GLU A 28 -3.75 4.28 -3.66
N TYR A 29 -4.96 3.75 -3.43
CA TYR A 29 -5.14 2.31 -3.26
C TYR A 29 -5.23 1.61 -4.60
N VAL A 30 -4.45 0.57 -4.78
CA VAL A 30 -4.42 -0.23 -5.99
C VAL A 30 -4.82 -1.65 -5.63
N SER A 31 -5.95 -2.11 -6.14
CA SER A 31 -6.40 -3.49 -5.91
C SER A 31 -5.67 -4.43 -6.86
N VAL A 32 -5.17 -5.54 -6.33
CA VAL A 32 -4.52 -6.56 -7.14
C VAL A 32 -5.44 -7.77 -7.39
N ASP A 33 -6.72 -7.62 -7.07
CA ASP A 33 -7.70 -8.71 -7.19
C ASP A 33 -7.74 -9.34 -8.58
N ASN A 34 -7.59 -8.52 -9.62
CA ASN A 34 -7.69 -8.97 -11.00
C ASN A 34 -6.32 -9.19 -11.66
N TRP A 35 -5.26 -9.11 -10.90
CA TRP A 35 -3.91 -9.32 -11.43
C TRP A 35 -3.64 -10.82 -11.54
N ASP A 36 -3.02 -11.24 -12.64
CA ASP A 36 -2.55 -12.61 -12.76
C ASP A 36 -1.22 -12.79 -12.03
N SER A 37 -0.76 -14.03 -11.91
CA SER A 37 0.46 -14.33 -11.18
C SER A 37 1.70 -13.69 -11.82
N GLU A 38 1.72 -13.58 -13.14
CA GLU A 38 2.82 -12.94 -13.85
C GLU A 38 2.95 -11.47 -13.48
N LYS A 39 1.84 -10.76 -13.44
CA LYS A 39 1.85 -9.34 -13.10
C LYS A 39 2.24 -9.14 -11.65
N ILE A 40 1.72 -9.97 -10.75
CA ILE A 40 2.07 -9.90 -9.33
C ILE A 40 3.58 -10.09 -9.15
N GLU A 41 4.15 -11.07 -9.85
CA GLU A 41 5.57 -11.33 -9.80
C GLU A 41 6.40 -10.18 -10.38
N SER A 42 6.01 -9.69 -11.55
CA SER A 42 6.75 -8.61 -12.22
C SER A 42 6.72 -7.31 -11.44
N GLU A 43 5.64 -7.06 -10.70
CA GLU A 43 5.52 -5.89 -9.85
C GLU A 43 6.09 -6.11 -8.46
N ARG A 44 6.60 -7.30 -8.19
CA ARG A 44 7.22 -7.68 -6.92
C ARG A 44 6.30 -7.54 -5.72
N ILE A 45 5.05 -7.92 -5.89
CA ILE A 45 4.07 -7.94 -4.82
C ILE A 45 4.20 -9.27 -4.10
N THR A 46 4.95 -9.29 -3.00
CA THR A 46 5.23 -10.52 -2.26
C THR A 46 4.30 -10.75 -1.08
N ALA A 47 3.65 -9.69 -0.62
CA ALA A 47 2.72 -9.75 0.52
C ALA A 47 1.82 -8.53 0.46
N LEU A 48 0.69 -8.56 1.15
CA LEU A 48 -0.24 -7.44 1.19
C LEU A 48 -0.55 -7.08 2.63
N PRO A 49 -0.75 -5.81 2.93
CA PRO A 49 -0.62 -4.64 2.03
C PRO A 49 0.83 -4.22 1.83
N MET A 50 1.12 -3.65 0.66
CA MET A 50 2.44 -3.08 0.37
C MET A 50 2.30 -1.61 0.01
N VAL A 51 3.29 -0.81 0.42
CA VAL A 51 3.35 0.62 0.09
C VAL A 51 4.44 0.84 -0.93
N GLU A 52 4.14 1.60 -1.98
CA GLU A 52 5.14 2.03 -2.95
C GLU A 52 5.48 3.49 -2.72
N LEU A 53 6.75 3.76 -2.51
CA LEU A 53 7.27 5.12 -2.34
C LEU A 53 7.42 5.81 -3.69
N PRO A 54 7.52 7.15 -3.73
CA PRO A 54 7.70 7.87 -4.99
C PRO A 54 8.91 7.44 -5.79
N SER A 55 9.92 6.87 -5.13
CA SER A 55 11.11 6.34 -5.80
C SER A 55 10.85 5.02 -6.53
N GLY A 56 9.70 4.41 -6.32
CA GLY A 56 9.37 3.09 -6.86
C GLY A 56 9.68 1.95 -5.91
N LYS A 57 10.31 2.23 -4.78
CA LYS A 57 10.60 1.21 -3.78
C LYS A 57 9.32 0.74 -3.12
N LYS A 58 9.16 -0.56 -2.99
CA LYS A 58 8.01 -1.17 -2.34
C LYS A 58 8.41 -1.78 -1.01
N MET A 59 7.53 -1.66 -0.02
CA MET A 59 7.78 -2.23 1.30
C MET A 59 6.51 -2.79 1.89
N TYR A 60 6.64 -3.87 2.66
CA TYR A 60 5.50 -4.50 3.31
C TYR A 60 4.99 -3.60 4.44
N ALA A 61 3.71 -3.32 4.43
CA ALA A 61 3.11 -2.43 5.41
C ALA A 61 2.25 -3.16 6.45
N GLY A 62 2.04 -4.46 6.31
CA GLY A 62 1.13 -5.20 7.17
C GLY A 62 1.53 -5.26 8.64
N ALA A 63 2.83 -5.08 8.93
CA ALA A 63 3.33 -5.05 10.29
C ALA A 63 3.41 -3.65 10.88
N MET A 64 3.07 -2.62 10.11
CA MET A 64 3.16 -1.24 10.56
C MET A 64 1.95 -0.87 11.41
N SER A 65 2.20 -0.09 12.48
CA SER A 65 1.14 0.49 13.28
C SER A 65 0.58 1.72 12.57
N LYS A 66 -0.57 2.19 13.05
CA LYS A 66 -1.15 3.43 12.54
C LYS A 66 -0.17 4.59 12.67
N LYS A 67 0.51 4.69 13.82
CA LYS A 67 1.48 5.74 14.06
C LYS A 67 2.64 5.68 13.06
N ARG A 68 3.15 4.49 12.75
CA ARG A 68 4.25 4.34 11.80
C ARG A 68 3.82 4.75 10.40
N LEU A 69 2.58 4.41 10.01
CA LEU A 69 2.05 4.84 8.72
C LEU A 69 1.88 6.35 8.65
N GLU A 70 1.45 6.97 9.75
CA GLU A 70 1.34 8.43 9.82
C GLU A 70 2.71 9.09 9.65
N GLU A 71 3.74 8.54 10.28
CA GLU A 71 5.10 9.04 10.14
C GLU A 71 5.57 8.93 8.69
N LEU A 72 5.29 7.80 8.05
CA LEU A 72 5.65 7.59 6.66
C LEU A 72 4.95 8.60 5.75
N LEU A 73 3.67 8.83 5.97
CA LEU A 73 2.92 9.81 5.21
C LEU A 73 3.50 11.22 5.38
N ASN A 74 3.90 11.55 6.60
CA ASN A 74 4.48 12.87 6.88
C ASN A 74 5.83 13.06 6.19
N GLU A 75 6.61 12.00 6.04
CA GLU A 75 7.88 12.06 5.33
C GLU A 75 7.72 12.48 3.86
N TYR A 76 6.60 12.11 3.25
CA TYR A 76 6.39 12.30 1.81
C TYR A 76 5.30 13.32 1.48
N ARG A 77 4.90 14.09 2.44
CA ARG A 77 3.96 15.21 2.23
C ARG A 77 4.64 16.46 1.72
#